data_a031c696a62e5f932008727408e518d1
#
_entry.id   a031c696a62e5f932008727408e518d1
#
_cell.length_a   1.000
_cell.length_b   1.000
_cell.length_c   1.000
_cell.angle_alpha   90.00
_cell.angle_beta   90.00
_cell.angle_gamma   90.00
#
_symmetry.space_group_name_H-M   'P 1'
#
loop_
_entity.id
_entity.type
_entity.pdbx_description
1 polymer ?
#
loop_
_entity_poly.entity_id
_entity_poly.type
_entity_poly.pdbx_seq_one_letter_code
_entity_poly.pdbx_strand_id
1 'polypeptide(L)'
;MIKVFRTSEMYLIAAEAGAHLGGEKLTQGNKYLNDFCKKRYSGYTEKTYPTASQLISQVLLERKREFIGEGMLWSDLRRTHQGFQRESTFDIDEEYNKINNIMFKYGMNLKYDADDYRFVWPIPKDEIDANPQLKGQQNPGY
;
A
#
# COMPACT_ATOMS: atom_id res chain seq x y z
N MET A 1 -4.47 -17.29 13.76
CA MET A 1 -5.15 -17.63 12.49
C MET A 1 -5.04 -16.42 11.57
N ILE A 2 -4.40 -16.58 10.41
CA ILE A 2 -4.26 -15.51 9.42
C ILE A 2 -5.56 -15.45 8.61
N LYS A 3 -6.20 -14.29 8.56
CA LYS A 3 -7.39 -14.07 7.74
C LYS A 3 -6.94 -13.75 6.32
N VAL A 4 -7.25 -14.64 5.37
CA VAL A 4 -6.87 -14.46 3.96
C VAL A 4 -7.83 -13.53 3.23
N PHE A 5 -9.12 -13.57 3.56
CA PHE A 5 -10.14 -12.71 2.98
C PHE A 5 -10.94 -12.00 4.07
N ARG A 6 -11.21 -10.71 3.84
CA ARG A 6 -11.96 -9.86 4.76
C ARG A 6 -13.05 -9.10 4.01
N THR A 7 -14.24 -9.01 4.58
CA THR A 7 -15.34 -8.23 4.00
C THR A 7 -14.98 -6.76 3.79
N SER A 8 -14.14 -6.18 4.67
CA SER A 8 -13.62 -4.83 4.53
C SER A 8 -12.88 -4.62 3.21
N GLU A 9 -12.12 -5.62 2.76
CA GLU A 9 -11.41 -5.55 1.49
C GLU A 9 -12.39 -5.47 0.31
N MET A 10 -13.47 -6.25 0.34
CA MET A 10 -14.49 -6.22 -0.72
C MET A 10 -15.13 -4.84 -0.87
N TYR A 11 -15.44 -4.18 0.25
CA TYR A 11 -15.97 -2.81 0.20
C TYR A 11 -14.99 -1.82 -0.41
N LEU A 12 -13.71 -1.90 -0.05
CA LEU A 12 -12.68 -1.01 -0.55
C LEU A 12 -12.33 -1.29 -2.01
N ILE A 13 -12.33 -2.57 -2.46
CA ILE A 13 -12.21 -2.93 -3.87
C ILE A 13 -13.39 -2.38 -4.68
N ALA A 14 -14.63 -2.56 -4.19
CA ALA A 14 -15.81 -2.07 -4.88
C ALA A 14 -15.83 -0.53 -4.98
N ALA A 15 -15.36 0.16 -3.93
CA ALA A 15 -15.22 1.62 -3.94
C ALA A 15 -14.20 2.09 -4.98
N GLU A 16 -13.04 1.45 -5.04
CA GLU A 16 -11.99 1.77 -6.01
C GLU A 16 -12.43 1.47 -7.45
N ALA A 17 -13.02 0.30 -7.68
CA ALA A 17 -13.56 -0.07 -8.99
C ALA A 17 -14.63 0.93 -9.47
N GLY A 18 -15.53 1.37 -8.58
CA GLY A 18 -16.51 2.40 -8.87
C GLY A 18 -15.88 3.73 -9.28
N ALA A 19 -14.77 4.11 -8.64
CA ALA A 19 -14.01 5.30 -9.00
C ALA A 19 -13.41 5.20 -10.42
N HIS A 20 -12.81 4.06 -10.75
CA HIS A 20 -12.22 3.84 -12.09
C HIS A 20 -13.26 3.81 -13.21
N LEU A 21 -14.46 3.29 -12.94
CA LEU A 21 -15.54 3.25 -13.92
C LEU A 21 -16.21 4.61 -14.16
N GLY A 22 -16.15 5.52 -13.20
CA GLY A 22 -16.72 6.86 -13.33
C GLY A 22 -18.24 6.89 -13.37
N GLY A 23 -18.82 8.07 -13.74
CA GLY A 23 -20.26 8.27 -13.88
C GLY A 23 -21.06 7.83 -12.64
N GLU A 24 -22.14 7.10 -12.86
CA GLU A 24 -22.98 6.56 -11.77
C GLU A 24 -22.21 5.60 -10.86
N LYS A 25 -21.19 4.92 -11.39
CA LYS A 25 -20.35 4.01 -10.61
C LYS A 25 -19.46 4.74 -9.62
N LEU A 26 -19.05 5.97 -9.90
CA LEU A 26 -18.35 6.83 -8.94
C LEU A 26 -19.23 7.11 -7.70
N THR A 27 -20.52 7.39 -7.93
CA THR A 27 -21.50 7.58 -6.84
C THR A 27 -21.64 6.29 -6.01
N GLN A 28 -21.70 5.15 -6.67
CA GLN A 28 -21.76 3.83 -6.01
C GLN A 28 -20.47 3.54 -5.21
N GLY A 29 -19.30 3.90 -5.77
CA GLY A 29 -18.00 3.80 -5.11
C GLY A 29 -17.95 4.63 -3.81
N ASN A 30 -18.42 5.87 -3.86
CA ASN A 30 -18.57 6.73 -2.67
C ASN A 30 -19.44 6.06 -1.60
N LYS A 31 -20.55 5.45 -2.00
CA LYS A 31 -21.43 4.74 -1.07
C LYS A 31 -20.70 3.57 -0.38
N TYR A 32 -19.98 2.74 -1.13
CA TYR A 32 -19.22 1.62 -0.56
C TYR A 32 -18.16 2.09 0.44
N LEU A 33 -17.44 3.18 0.13
CA LEU A 33 -16.47 3.75 1.05
C LEU A 33 -17.14 4.28 2.32
N ASN A 34 -18.27 5.00 2.20
CA ASN A 34 -19.01 5.49 3.36
C ASN A 34 -19.56 4.35 4.22
N ASP A 35 -20.10 3.30 3.61
CA ASP A 35 -20.62 2.12 4.33
C ASP A 35 -19.50 1.41 5.10
N PHE A 36 -18.29 1.32 4.51
CA PHE A 36 -17.11 0.84 5.21
C PHE A 36 -16.73 1.75 6.40
N CYS A 37 -16.60 3.05 6.17
CA CYS A 37 -16.17 4.00 7.19
C CYS A 37 -17.15 4.08 8.38
N LYS A 38 -18.45 4.00 8.13
CA LYS A 38 -19.47 3.92 9.18
C LYS A 38 -19.27 2.75 10.14
N LYS A 39 -18.71 1.64 9.66
CA LYS A 39 -18.42 0.46 10.48
C LYS A 39 -17.08 0.56 11.22
N ARG A 40 -16.23 1.50 10.85
CA ARG A 40 -14.89 1.66 11.44
C ARG A 40 -14.77 2.84 12.38
N TYR A 41 -15.50 3.92 12.13
CA TYR A 41 -15.38 5.16 12.87
C TYR A 41 -16.68 5.51 13.60
N SER A 42 -16.59 5.68 14.92
CA SER A 42 -17.71 6.21 15.70
C SER A 42 -17.98 7.67 15.32
N GLY A 43 -19.25 8.01 15.15
CA GLY A 43 -19.65 9.38 14.77
C GLY A 43 -19.27 9.78 13.35
N TYR A 44 -19.00 8.82 12.47
CA TYR A 44 -18.65 9.10 11.08
C TYR A 44 -19.76 9.87 10.35
N THR A 45 -19.39 10.98 9.72
CA THR A 45 -20.26 11.72 8.81
C THR A 45 -19.89 11.37 7.37
N GLU A 46 -20.89 11.06 6.55
CA GLU A 46 -20.69 10.72 5.14
C GLU A 46 -19.99 11.85 4.39
N LYS A 47 -19.09 11.44 3.50
CA LYS A 47 -18.32 12.34 2.64
C LYS A 47 -18.54 11.96 1.17
N THR A 48 -18.49 12.96 0.31
CA THR A 48 -18.57 12.78 -1.13
C THR A 48 -17.25 13.20 -1.75
N TYR A 49 -16.68 12.31 -2.57
CA TYR A 49 -15.49 12.56 -3.35
C TYR A 49 -15.93 12.71 -4.81
N PRO A 50 -15.96 13.94 -5.35
CA PRO A 50 -16.57 14.22 -6.66
C PRO A 50 -15.73 13.74 -7.83
N THR A 51 -14.46 13.43 -7.63
CA THR A 51 -13.59 12.92 -8.70
C THR A 51 -13.06 11.52 -8.39
N ALA A 52 -12.78 10.75 -9.45
CA ALA A 52 -12.16 9.43 -9.32
C ALA A 52 -10.86 9.48 -8.52
N SER A 53 -10.00 10.46 -8.81
CA SER A 53 -8.71 10.62 -8.12
C SER A 53 -8.88 10.82 -6.62
N GLN A 54 -9.81 11.67 -6.21
CA GLN A 54 -10.08 11.91 -4.78
C GLN A 54 -10.61 10.66 -4.08
N LEU A 55 -11.54 9.93 -4.72
CA LEU A 55 -12.09 8.71 -4.15
C LEU A 55 -11.00 7.63 -4.05
N ILE A 56 -10.18 7.41 -5.09
CA ILE A 56 -9.08 6.45 -5.09
C ILE A 56 -8.07 6.79 -3.97
N SER A 57 -7.67 8.05 -3.87
CA SER A 57 -6.74 8.48 -2.82
C SER A 57 -7.26 8.18 -1.41
N GLN A 58 -8.55 8.41 -1.17
CA GLN A 58 -9.17 8.10 0.11
C GLN A 58 -9.29 6.59 0.35
N VAL A 59 -9.66 5.83 -0.67
CA VAL A 59 -9.71 4.36 -0.57
C VAL A 59 -8.35 3.78 -0.22
N LEU A 60 -7.28 4.22 -0.89
CA LEU A 60 -5.92 3.78 -0.60
C LEU A 60 -5.48 4.15 0.82
N LEU A 61 -5.88 5.32 1.31
CA LEU A 61 -5.63 5.72 2.69
C LEU A 61 -6.35 4.80 3.69
N GLU A 62 -7.62 4.47 3.44
CA GLU A 62 -8.37 3.55 4.29
C GLU A 62 -7.82 2.12 4.21
N ARG A 63 -7.39 1.65 3.03
CA ARG A 63 -6.71 0.37 2.86
C ARG A 63 -5.43 0.31 3.71
N LYS A 64 -4.62 1.35 3.66
CA LYS A 64 -3.40 1.46 4.45
C LYS A 64 -3.67 1.36 5.97
N ARG A 65 -4.77 1.94 6.45
CA ARG A 65 -5.18 1.89 7.86
C ARG A 65 -5.76 0.53 8.26
N GLU A 66 -6.63 -0.01 7.42
CA GLU A 66 -7.36 -1.25 7.70
C GLU A 66 -6.46 -2.50 7.69
N PHE A 67 -5.43 -2.50 6.82
CA PHE A 67 -4.59 -3.67 6.57
C PHE A 67 -3.15 -3.50 7.10
N ILE A 68 -2.98 -2.72 8.18
CA ILE A 68 -1.67 -2.58 8.84
C ILE A 68 -1.17 -3.96 9.26
N GLY A 69 0.07 -4.30 8.84
CA GLY A 69 0.71 -5.57 9.18
C GLY A 69 0.21 -6.79 8.39
N GLU A 70 -0.72 -6.62 7.46
CA GLU A 70 -1.26 -7.70 6.63
C GLU A 70 -0.55 -7.85 5.27
N GLY A 71 0.50 -7.08 5.00
CA GLY A 71 1.29 -7.16 3.75
C GLY A 71 0.67 -6.49 2.53
N MET A 72 -0.55 -5.94 2.64
CA MET A 72 -1.30 -5.39 1.52
C MET A 72 -0.69 -4.10 0.95
N LEU A 73 -0.01 -3.32 1.79
CA LEU A 73 0.55 -2.02 1.39
C LEU A 73 1.53 -2.14 0.24
N TRP A 74 2.39 -3.16 0.25
CA TRP A 74 3.37 -3.37 -0.81
C TRP A 74 2.71 -3.60 -2.17
N SER A 75 1.70 -4.45 -2.19
CA SER A 75 0.91 -4.71 -3.40
C SER A 75 0.17 -3.47 -3.88
N ASP A 76 -0.39 -2.68 -2.96
CA ASP A 76 -1.08 -1.43 -3.30
C ASP A 76 -0.12 -0.40 -3.91
N LEU A 77 1.06 -0.19 -3.32
CA LEU A 77 2.06 0.72 -3.86
C LEU A 77 2.51 0.32 -5.27
N ARG A 78 2.79 -0.97 -5.48
CA ARG A 78 3.22 -1.50 -6.77
C ARG A 78 2.16 -1.33 -7.86
N ARG A 79 0.91 -1.74 -7.60
CA ARG A 79 -0.17 -1.67 -8.60
C ARG A 79 -0.64 -0.26 -8.91
N THR A 80 -0.42 0.69 -8.00
CA THR A 80 -0.78 2.10 -8.19
C THR A 80 0.40 2.96 -8.62
N HIS A 81 1.57 2.35 -8.87
CA HIS A 81 2.80 3.04 -9.26
C HIS A 81 3.16 4.17 -8.28
N GLN A 82 3.04 3.90 -6.99
CA GLN A 82 3.37 4.86 -5.94
C GLN A 82 4.65 4.46 -5.22
N GLY A 83 5.50 5.45 -5.02
CA GLY A 83 6.61 5.34 -4.09
C GLY A 83 6.16 5.52 -2.64
N PHE A 84 7.08 5.39 -1.71
CA PHE A 84 6.86 5.77 -0.34
C PHE A 84 8.14 6.33 0.30
N GLN A 85 7.94 7.13 1.32
CA GLN A 85 9.00 7.60 2.18
C GLN A 85 8.56 7.41 3.63
N ARG A 86 9.44 6.87 4.45
CA ARG A 86 9.28 6.87 5.90
C ARG A 86 10.16 7.96 6.44
N GLU A 87 9.56 8.96 7.05
CA GLU A 87 10.28 9.96 7.79
C GLU A 87 10.70 9.39 9.15
N SER A 88 11.91 9.74 9.57
CA SER A 88 12.35 9.47 10.93
C SER A 88 11.72 10.51 11.87
N THR A 89 10.42 10.39 12.11
CA THR A 89 9.73 11.23 13.09
C THR A 89 9.96 10.67 14.48
N PHE A 90 11.09 10.91 15.07
CA PHE A 90 11.29 10.52 16.46
C PHE A 90 11.87 11.67 17.28
N ASP A 91 10.97 12.53 17.71
CA ASP A 91 11.04 13.24 18.98
C ASP A 91 10.51 12.33 20.10
N ILE A 92 11.12 11.15 20.31
CA ILE A 92 10.76 10.29 21.42
C ILE A 92 11.99 10.18 22.30
N ASP A 93 11.76 10.20 23.61
CA ASP A 93 12.76 10.27 24.68
C ASP A 93 14.04 9.44 24.44
N GLU A 94 15.10 9.75 25.16
CA GLU A 94 16.46 9.21 24.93
C GLU A 94 16.52 7.67 24.94
N GLU A 95 15.62 6.99 25.63
CA GLU A 95 15.60 5.54 25.74
C GLU A 95 15.01 4.89 24.50
N TYR A 96 14.00 5.50 23.89
CA TYR A 96 13.42 5.09 22.62
C TYR A 96 14.33 5.40 21.43
N ASN A 97 15.09 6.49 21.52
CA ASN A 97 16.10 6.85 20.52
C ASN A 97 17.24 5.82 20.43
N LYS A 98 17.56 5.10 21.50
CA LYS A 98 18.57 4.02 21.47
C LYS A 98 18.13 2.86 20.59
N ILE A 99 16.86 2.47 20.63
CA ILE A 99 16.32 1.37 19.81
C ILE A 99 16.21 1.81 18.35
N ASN A 100 15.78 3.03 18.11
CA ASN A 100 15.59 3.58 16.76
C ASN A 100 16.91 3.97 16.08
N ASN A 101 17.88 4.45 16.81
CA ASN A 101 19.24 4.70 16.31
C ASN A 101 19.93 3.43 15.77
N ILE A 102 19.55 2.24 16.22
CA ILE A 102 20.07 1.00 15.66
C ILE A 102 19.57 0.82 14.21
N MET A 103 18.31 1.09 13.95
CA MET A 103 17.72 0.95 12.62
C MET A 103 18.24 2.01 11.63
N PHE A 104 18.40 3.26 12.10
CA PHE A 104 18.90 4.36 11.27
C PHE A 104 20.45 4.41 11.17
N LYS A 105 21.16 3.92 12.16
CA LYS A 105 22.64 3.87 12.18
C LYS A 105 23.21 3.02 11.04
N TYR A 106 22.43 2.10 10.49
CA TYR A 106 22.83 1.26 9.35
C TYR A 106 22.49 1.86 7.99
N GLY A 107 22.13 3.14 7.93
CA GLY A 107 21.96 3.86 6.64
C GLY A 107 20.83 3.33 5.78
N MET A 108 19.77 2.77 6.37
CA MET A 108 18.61 2.31 5.61
C MET A 108 17.91 3.50 4.96
N ASN A 109 18.05 3.61 3.65
CA ASN A 109 17.23 4.53 2.87
C ASN A 109 15.80 3.95 2.82
N LEU A 110 14.89 4.60 3.53
CA LEU A 110 13.48 4.21 3.58
C LEU A 110 12.64 4.90 2.52
N LYS A 111 13.28 5.49 1.52
CA LYS A 111 12.61 6.10 0.38
C LYS A 111 12.69 5.17 -0.82
N TYR A 112 11.52 4.92 -1.43
CA TYR A 112 11.37 4.26 -2.71
C TYR A 112 10.56 5.18 -3.61
N ASP A 113 11.10 5.51 -4.76
CA ASP A 113 10.38 6.31 -5.75
C ASP A 113 9.31 5.45 -6.45
N ALA A 114 8.38 6.10 -7.16
CA ALA A 114 7.42 5.39 -7.99
C ALA A 114 8.16 4.48 -8.99
N ASP A 115 7.66 3.28 -9.17
CA ASP A 115 8.25 2.28 -10.08
C ASP A 115 9.71 1.88 -9.78
N ASP A 116 10.15 2.06 -8.53
CA ASP A 116 11.47 1.59 -8.09
C ASP A 116 11.63 0.10 -8.40
N TYR A 117 12.78 -0.28 -9.00
CA TYR A 117 13.04 -1.66 -9.39
C TYR A 117 12.87 -2.67 -8.25
N ARG A 118 13.09 -2.27 -7.01
CA ARG A 118 12.96 -3.08 -5.80
C ARG A 118 11.52 -3.50 -5.49
N PHE A 119 10.50 -2.93 -6.18
CA PHE A 119 9.14 -3.45 -6.12
C PHE A 119 8.98 -4.79 -6.83
N VAL A 120 9.93 -5.18 -7.65
CA VAL A 120 9.98 -6.51 -8.30
C VAL A 120 11.14 -7.29 -7.70
N TRP A 121 10.89 -8.52 -7.28
CA TRP A 121 11.93 -9.35 -6.67
C TRP A 121 12.92 -9.83 -7.73
N PRO A 122 14.21 -10.00 -7.38
CA PRO A 122 15.17 -10.60 -8.30
C PRO A 122 14.84 -12.08 -8.54
N ILE A 123 15.22 -12.57 -9.70
CA ILE A 123 15.28 -14.02 -9.94
C ILE A 123 16.39 -14.57 -9.01
N PRO A 124 16.09 -15.57 -8.15
CA PRO A 124 17.09 -16.12 -7.26
C PRO A 124 18.33 -16.62 -8.05
N LYS A 125 19.50 -16.35 -7.48
CA LYS A 125 20.76 -16.72 -8.13
C LYS A 125 20.84 -18.23 -8.42
N ASP A 126 20.37 -19.06 -7.49
CA ASP A 126 20.39 -20.51 -7.62
C ASP A 126 19.56 -21.00 -8.83
N GLU A 127 18.46 -20.30 -9.14
CA GLU A 127 17.64 -20.59 -10.32
C GLU A 127 18.37 -20.21 -11.62
N ILE A 128 19.08 -19.07 -11.62
CA ILE A 128 19.87 -18.65 -12.78
C ILE A 128 21.05 -19.61 -12.99
N ASP A 129 21.69 -20.08 -11.92
CA ASP A 129 22.81 -21.00 -11.99
C ASP A 129 22.35 -22.40 -12.44
N ALA A 130 21.16 -22.84 -12.03
CA ALA A 130 20.58 -24.11 -12.43
C ALA A 130 20.05 -24.13 -13.89
N ASN A 131 19.59 -22.97 -14.39
CA ASN A 131 19.06 -22.84 -15.75
C ASN A 131 19.78 -21.73 -16.54
N PRO A 132 20.79 -22.09 -17.35
CA PRO A 132 21.56 -21.12 -18.14
C PRO A 132 20.73 -20.26 -19.09
N GLN A 133 19.50 -20.67 -19.44
CA GLN A 133 18.60 -19.88 -20.29
C GLN A 133 18.05 -18.64 -19.58
N LEU A 134 18.09 -18.61 -18.25
CA LEU A 134 17.72 -17.43 -17.44
C LEU A 134 18.83 -16.40 -17.37
N LYS A 135 20.03 -16.73 -17.84
CA LYS A 135 21.16 -15.82 -17.84
C LYS A 135 20.85 -14.62 -18.75
N GLY A 136 20.87 -13.43 -18.18
CA GLY A 136 20.52 -12.19 -18.88
C GLY A 136 19.02 -11.83 -18.82
N GLN A 137 18.19 -12.63 -18.14
CA GLN A 137 16.76 -12.32 -17.92
C GLN A 137 16.47 -11.74 -16.52
N GLN A 138 17.52 -11.43 -15.76
CA GLN A 138 17.35 -10.80 -14.45
C GLN A 138 16.53 -9.52 -14.54
N ASN A 139 15.68 -9.28 -13.53
CA ASN A 139 14.94 -8.04 -13.44
C ASN A 139 15.89 -6.83 -13.39
N PRO A 140 15.52 -5.70 -14.02
CA PRO A 140 16.36 -4.51 -14.03
C PRO A 140 16.79 -4.07 -12.63
N GLY A 141 18.05 -3.68 -12.46
CA GLY A 141 18.59 -3.18 -11.20
C GLY A 141 19.24 -4.21 -10.28
N TYR A 142 19.22 -5.52 -10.67
CA TYR A 142 19.90 -6.59 -9.93
C TYR A 142 21.09 -7.19 -10.68
#